data_13647a501b4d325fde011aa17ba0be4b
#
_entry.id   13647a501b4d325fde011aa17ba0be4b
#
_cell.length_a   1.000
_cell.length_b   1.000
_cell.length_c   1.000
_cell.angle_alpha   90.00
_cell.angle_beta   90.00
_cell.angle_gamma   90.00
#
_symmetry.space_group_name_H-M   'P 1'
#
loop_
_entity.id
_entity.type
_entity.pdbx_description
1 polymer ?
#
loop_
_entity_poly.entity_id
_entity_poly.type
_entity_poly.pdbx_seq_one_letter_code
_entity_poly.pdbx_strand_id
1 'polypeptide(L)'
;MDIVEAINTRRSIRAFKPDPVPRQVLEEILELATRAPSWSNTQPWEFIIVGGPKLEEIKRALDPMIEKKEISRIRPDFIMPQKYPDLYTIRKQTLGKTVFEVKGIERGNKEKRVLWSIQELRCFDVPNVIYICTDRSYYFQERGVNVWPIFDCGLLVENIMLLAPKYGLGTLASVAAVMCPDAVRNVLDIPDSSMILIGILIGYPDYDDPVNQIRSARDPLEKISRWYGFD
;
A
#
# COMPACT_ATOMS: atom_id res chain seq x y z
N MET A 1 -19.67 -8.02 10.60
CA MET A 1 -18.42 -8.78 10.32
C MET A 1 -17.65 -8.87 11.61
N ASP A 2 -17.32 -10.07 12.05
CA ASP A 2 -16.45 -10.26 13.20
C ASP A 2 -14.98 -10.16 12.81
N ILE A 3 -14.06 -10.11 13.79
CA ILE A 3 -12.64 -9.90 13.53
C ILE A 3 -12.00 -11.08 12.78
N VAL A 4 -12.42 -12.32 13.05
CA VAL A 4 -11.88 -13.51 12.39
C VAL A 4 -12.31 -13.53 10.93
N GLU A 5 -13.55 -13.16 10.65
CA GLU A 5 -14.07 -13.00 9.29
C GLU A 5 -13.30 -11.90 8.54
N ALA A 6 -13.07 -10.74 9.17
CA ALA A 6 -12.32 -9.65 8.58
C ALA A 6 -10.89 -10.08 8.18
N ILE A 7 -10.18 -10.76 9.10
CA ILE A 7 -8.81 -11.27 8.84
C ILE A 7 -8.80 -12.27 7.68
N ASN A 8 -9.76 -13.19 7.63
CA ASN A 8 -9.82 -14.25 6.63
C ASN A 8 -10.29 -13.74 5.25
N THR A 9 -11.11 -12.69 5.20
CA THR A 9 -11.67 -12.17 3.94
C THR A 9 -10.83 -11.06 3.33
N ARG A 10 -10.08 -10.29 4.14
CA ARG A 10 -9.21 -9.22 3.66
C ARG A 10 -8.21 -9.74 2.62
N ARG A 11 -8.12 -9.03 1.53
CA ARG A 11 -7.15 -9.28 0.45
C ARG A 11 -6.75 -7.97 -0.23
N SER A 12 -5.65 -7.97 -0.95
CA SER A 12 -5.21 -6.84 -1.78
C SER A 12 -6.09 -6.70 -3.02
N ILE A 13 -6.83 -5.61 -3.11
CA ILE A 13 -7.71 -5.27 -4.24
C ILE A 13 -6.92 -4.46 -5.27
N ARG A 14 -7.01 -4.82 -6.57
CA ARG A 14 -6.27 -4.20 -7.68
C ARG A 14 -7.17 -3.78 -8.84
N ALA A 15 -8.48 -3.89 -8.69
CA ALA A 15 -9.47 -3.35 -9.58
C ALA A 15 -10.59 -2.76 -8.73
N PHE A 16 -10.97 -1.52 -9.02
CA PHE A 16 -11.94 -0.77 -8.23
C PHE A 16 -13.03 -0.22 -9.13
N LYS A 17 -14.23 -0.07 -8.58
CA LYS A 17 -15.29 0.72 -9.19
C LYS A 17 -14.96 2.21 -9.10
N PRO A 18 -15.46 3.05 -10.02
CA PRO A 18 -15.14 4.48 -10.04
C PRO A 18 -15.85 5.28 -8.93
N ASP A 19 -16.78 4.66 -8.22
CA ASP A 19 -17.60 5.31 -7.20
C ASP A 19 -16.73 5.83 -6.06
N PRO A 20 -16.81 7.13 -5.71
CA PRO A 20 -16.03 7.70 -4.62
C PRO A 20 -16.52 7.17 -3.27
N VAL A 21 -15.58 6.99 -2.34
CA VAL A 21 -15.94 6.65 -0.96
C VAL A 21 -16.40 7.91 -0.23
N PRO A 22 -17.57 7.89 0.44
CA PRO A 22 -18.04 9.04 1.22
C PRO A 22 -17.03 9.43 2.30
N ARG A 23 -16.79 10.73 2.45
CA ARG A 23 -15.86 11.28 3.43
C ARG A 23 -16.15 10.77 4.85
N GLN A 24 -17.39 10.71 5.26
CA GLN A 24 -17.81 10.24 6.58
C GLN A 24 -17.35 8.80 6.84
N VAL A 25 -17.41 7.92 5.83
CA VAL A 25 -16.95 6.53 5.95
C VAL A 25 -15.43 6.47 6.15
N LEU A 26 -14.68 7.31 5.41
CA LEU A 26 -13.23 7.41 5.60
C LEU A 26 -12.88 7.94 7.01
N GLU A 27 -13.59 8.95 7.48
CA GLU A 27 -13.43 9.51 8.84
C GLU A 27 -13.66 8.43 9.92
N GLU A 28 -14.76 7.67 9.82
CA GLU A 28 -15.07 6.58 10.77
C GLU A 28 -13.97 5.49 10.77
N ILE A 29 -13.48 5.10 9.58
CA ILE A 29 -12.40 4.12 9.47
C ILE A 29 -11.12 4.64 10.11
N LEU A 30 -10.73 5.88 9.81
CA LEU A 30 -9.49 6.48 10.30
C LEU A 30 -9.52 6.71 11.80
N GLU A 31 -10.64 7.20 12.33
CA GLU A 31 -10.82 7.39 13.78
C GLU A 31 -10.65 6.07 14.55
N LEU A 32 -11.29 4.99 14.09
CA LEU A 32 -11.13 3.68 14.69
C LEU A 32 -9.71 3.12 14.50
N ALA A 33 -9.09 3.35 13.35
CA ALA A 33 -7.73 2.87 13.07
C ALA A 33 -6.70 3.49 14.01
N THR A 34 -6.88 4.74 14.47
CA THR A 34 -5.97 5.40 15.43
C THR A 34 -5.94 4.72 16.81
N ARG A 35 -6.82 3.76 17.08
CA ARG A 35 -6.73 2.90 18.26
C ARG A 35 -5.57 1.90 18.21
N ALA A 36 -4.83 1.87 17.11
CA ALA A 36 -3.58 1.11 17.02
C ALA A 36 -2.61 1.50 18.16
N PRO A 37 -1.92 0.54 18.78
CA PRO A 37 -0.87 0.85 19.73
C PRO A 37 0.33 1.47 19.01
N SER A 38 1.12 2.25 19.75
CA SER A 38 2.42 2.75 19.30
C SER A 38 3.41 2.76 20.46
N TRP A 39 4.71 2.70 20.14
CA TRP A 39 5.73 2.72 21.18
C TRP A 39 5.62 3.98 22.05
N SER A 40 5.47 3.80 23.34
CA SER A 40 5.26 4.88 24.33
C SER A 40 4.14 5.86 23.94
N ASN A 41 3.15 5.40 23.17
CA ASN A 41 2.04 6.19 22.68
C ASN A 41 2.48 7.40 21.80
N THR A 42 3.55 7.24 21.04
CA THR A 42 4.12 8.32 20.21
C THR A 42 3.23 8.71 19.03
N GLN A 43 2.33 7.79 18.57
CA GLN A 43 1.36 8.04 17.50
C GLN A 43 2.01 8.73 16.28
N PRO A 44 3.02 8.10 15.64
CA PRO A 44 3.91 8.77 14.69
C PRO A 44 3.30 8.99 13.31
N TRP A 45 2.04 8.70 13.14
CA TRP A 45 1.32 8.73 11.87
C TRP A 45 0.63 10.07 11.62
N GLU A 46 0.67 10.47 10.37
CA GLU A 46 -0.13 11.54 9.78
C GLU A 46 -0.89 10.97 8.58
N PHE A 47 -2.14 11.41 8.38
CA PHE A 47 -2.96 11.00 7.24
C PHE A 47 -3.07 12.12 6.22
N ILE A 48 -2.87 11.79 4.95
CA ILE A 48 -3.19 12.65 3.83
C ILE A 48 -4.17 11.90 2.94
N ILE A 49 -5.44 12.31 2.96
CA ILE A 49 -6.52 11.64 2.26
C ILE A 49 -6.79 12.39 0.96
N VAL A 50 -6.73 11.66 -0.16
CA VAL A 50 -6.83 12.24 -1.49
C VAL A 50 -7.89 11.50 -2.31
N GLY A 51 -8.67 12.27 -3.05
CA GLY A 51 -9.65 11.75 -4.01
C GLY A 51 -10.03 12.80 -5.04
N GLY A 52 -10.87 12.42 -6.00
CA GLY A 52 -11.41 13.31 -7.02
C GLY A 52 -10.32 14.06 -7.81
N PRO A 53 -10.52 15.37 -8.12
CA PRO A 53 -9.62 16.13 -8.97
C PRO A 53 -8.16 16.17 -8.50
N LYS A 54 -7.92 16.16 -7.18
CA LYS A 54 -6.56 16.18 -6.62
C LYS A 54 -5.80 14.87 -6.87
N LEU A 55 -6.48 13.74 -6.82
CA LEU A 55 -5.86 12.45 -7.18
C LEU A 55 -5.52 12.40 -8.67
N GLU A 56 -6.37 12.96 -9.53
CA GLU A 56 -6.10 13.06 -10.95
C GLU A 56 -4.94 14.02 -11.27
N GLU A 57 -4.75 15.09 -10.48
CA GLU A 57 -3.57 15.96 -10.59
C GLU A 57 -2.27 15.17 -10.28
N ILE A 58 -2.27 14.34 -9.22
CA ILE A 58 -1.12 13.48 -8.90
C ILE A 58 -0.84 12.51 -10.04
N LYS A 59 -1.86 11.83 -10.57
CA LYS A 59 -1.70 10.90 -11.70
C LYS A 59 -1.10 11.60 -12.92
N ARG A 60 -1.56 12.82 -13.25
CA ARG A 60 -0.99 13.62 -14.35
C ARG A 60 0.44 14.08 -14.09
N ALA A 61 0.80 14.37 -12.83
CA ALA A 61 2.18 14.70 -12.46
C ALA A 61 3.18 13.56 -12.72
N LEU A 62 2.69 12.30 -12.82
CA LEU A 62 3.52 11.14 -13.16
C LEU A 62 3.74 10.97 -14.67
N ASP A 63 2.89 11.56 -15.52
CA ASP A 63 2.92 11.35 -16.97
C ASP A 63 4.27 11.70 -17.62
N PRO A 64 4.94 12.83 -17.31
CA PRO A 64 6.23 13.16 -17.91
C PRO A 64 7.33 12.13 -17.63
N MET A 65 7.29 11.49 -16.44
CA MET A 65 8.25 10.46 -16.05
C MET A 65 7.95 9.12 -16.75
N ILE A 66 6.67 8.79 -16.89
CA ILE A 66 6.21 7.59 -17.60
C ILE A 66 6.60 7.69 -19.09
N GLU A 67 6.33 8.82 -19.75
CA GLU A 67 6.66 9.08 -21.15
C GLU A 67 8.17 8.99 -21.43
N LYS A 68 8.98 9.58 -20.55
CA LYS A 68 10.45 9.56 -20.66
C LYS A 68 11.06 8.22 -20.26
N LYS A 69 10.25 7.25 -19.81
CA LYS A 69 10.71 5.95 -19.27
C LYS A 69 11.73 6.09 -18.12
N GLU A 70 11.62 7.20 -17.35
CA GLU A 70 12.52 7.50 -16.23
C GLU A 70 12.12 6.79 -14.92
N ILE A 71 11.32 5.73 -15.00
CA ILE A 71 10.89 4.93 -13.86
C ILE A 71 12.08 4.40 -13.03
N SER A 72 13.27 4.28 -13.64
CA SER A 72 14.50 3.93 -12.93
C SER A 72 15.05 5.00 -11.98
N ARG A 73 14.55 6.25 -12.08
CA ARG A 73 14.92 7.38 -11.21
C ARG A 73 14.03 7.51 -9.97
N ILE A 74 13.06 6.63 -9.83
CA ILE A 74 12.13 6.59 -8.70
C ILE A 74 12.90 6.40 -7.39
N ARG A 75 12.66 7.27 -6.44
CA ARG A 75 13.27 7.23 -5.10
C ARG A 75 12.22 7.55 -4.06
N PRO A 76 11.69 6.52 -3.38
CA PRO A 76 10.80 6.74 -2.25
C PRO A 76 11.57 7.42 -1.09
N ASP A 77 10.84 7.96 -0.14
CA ASP A 77 11.39 8.63 1.03
C ASP A 77 12.18 7.71 1.98
N PHE A 78 11.96 6.42 1.88
CA PHE A 78 12.57 5.41 2.72
C PHE A 78 13.55 4.53 1.95
N ILE A 79 14.39 3.80 2.69
CA ILE A 79 15.42 2.93 2.11
C ILE A 79 14.75 1.66 1.55
N MET A 80 14.89 1.44 0.24
CA MET A 80 14.45 0.21 -0.41
C MET A 80 15.49 -0.91 -0.28
N PRO A 81 15.06 -2.18 -0.13
CA PRO A 81 16.00 -3.29 -0.10
C PRO A 81 16.68 -3.44 -1.46
N GLN A 82 18.01 -3.49 -1.45
CA GLN A 82 18.81 -3.74 -2.66
C GLN A 82 18.69 -5.19 -3.15
N LYS A 83 18.58 -6.14 -2.22
CA LYS A 83 18.43 -7.56 -2.51
C LYS A 83 17.48 -8.20 -1.50
N TYR A 84 16.65 -9.10 -1.99
CA TYR A 84 15.83 -9.97 -1.14
C TYR A 84 16.55 -11.29 -0.90
N PRO A 85 16.55 -11.87 0.31
CA PRO A 85 16.94 -13.25 0.54
C PRO A 85 16.13 -14.21 -0.35
N ASP A 86 16.70 -15.37 -0.68
CA ASP A 86 16.15 -16.28 -1.70
C ASP A 86 14.69 -16.66 -1.43
N LEU A 87 14.33 -16.98 -0.18
CA LEU A 87 12.97 -17.34 0.19
C LEU A 87 11.98 -16.20 -0.10
N TYR A 88 12.33 -14.95 0.22
CA TYR A 88 11.49 -13.79 -0.04
C TYR A 88 11.39 -13.47 -1.54
N THR A 89 12.48 -13.70 -2.28
CA THR A 89 12.51 -13.61 -3.74
C THR A 89 11.54 -14.60 -4.37
N ILE A 90 11.54 -15.86 -3.93
CA ILE A 90 10.62 -16.90 -4.41
C ILE A 90 9.16 -16.49 -4.13
N ARG A 91 8.84 -16.05 -2.92
CA ARG A 91 7.46 -15.63 -2.55
C ARG A 91 6.98 -14.46 -3.41
N LYS A 92 7.85 -13.45 -3.60
CA LYS A 92 7.56 -12.28 -4.46
C LYS A 92 7.31 -12.71 -5.92
N GLN A 93 8.17 -13.58 -6.47
CA GLN A 93 8.04 -14.06 -7.84
C GLN A 93 6.78 -14.91 -8.02
N THR A 94 6.45 -15.76 -7.05
CA THR A 94 5.23 -16.59 -7.08
C THR A 94 3.99 -15.72 -7.14
N LEU A 95 3.87 -14.70 -6.28
CA LEU A 95 2.75 -13.77 -6.33
C LEU A 95 2.68 -13.01 -7.65
N GLY A 96 3.82 -12.48 -8.13
CA GLY A 96 3.89 -11.77 -9.39
C GLY A 96 3.48 -12.65 -10.59
N LYS A 97 3.90 -13.92 -10.59
CA LYS A 97 3.50 -14.90 -11.60
C LYS A 97 1.98 -15.09 -11.59
N THR A 98 1.37 -15.34 -10.42
CA THR A 98 -0.08 -15.51 -10.28
C THR A 98 -0.85 -14.29 -10.81
N VAL A 99 -0.40 -13.07 -10.45
CA VAL A 99 -1.04 -11.83 -10.92
C VAL A 99 -0.98 -11.73 -12.45
N PHE A 100 0.18 -12.00 -13.05
CA PHE A 100 0.35 -11.91 -14.49
C PHE A 100 -0.45 -12.98 -15.24
N GLU A 101 -0.50 -14.21 -14.73
CA GLU A 101 -1.30 -15.30 -15.30
C GLU A 101 -2.79 -14.92 -15.33
N VAL A 102 -3.31 -14.44 -14.21
CA VAL A 102 -4.72 -14.02 -14.07
C VAL A 102 -5.05 -12.84 -14.99
N LYS A 103 -4.10 -11.91 -15.21
CA LYS A 103 -4.27 -10.77 -16.13
C LYS A 103 -3.92 -11.09 -17.59
N GLY A 104 -3.60 -12.33 -17.92
CA GLY A 104 -3.21 -12.72 -19.29
C GLY A 104 -1.94 -12.02 -19.77
N ILE A 105 -0.99 -11.75 -18.85
CA ILE A 105 0.29 -11.12 -19.14
C ILE A 105 1.37 -12.19 -19.26
N GLU A 106 1.71 -12.57 -20.47
CA GLU A 106 2.75 -13.57 -20.74
C GLU A 106 4.13 -13.09 -20.27
N ARG A 107 5.00 -14.06 -19.89
CA ARG A 107 6.36 -13.78 -19.37
C ARG A 107 7.22 -12.96 -20.34
N GLY A 108 7.07 -13.19 -21.64
CA GLY A 108 7.80 -12.50 -22.73
C GLY A 108 7.21 -11.15 -23.13
N ASN A 109 5.96 -10.84 -22.73
CA ASN A 109 5.28 -9.64 -23.15
C ASN A 109 5.71 -8.43 -22.31
N LYS A 110 6.80 -7.79 -22.73
CA LYS A 110 7.38 -6.63 -22.04
C LYS A 110 6.41 -5.44 -22.04
N GLU A 111 5.65 -5.23 -23.10
CA GLU A 111 4.72 -4.11 -23.23
C GLU A 111 3.60 -4.20 -22.20
N LYS A 112 2.90 -5.33 -22.11
CA LYS A 112 1.85 -5.54 -21.09
C LYS A 112 2.38 -5.44 -19.67
N ARG A 113 3.63 -5.83 -19.43
CA ARG A 113 4.28 -5.69 -18.11
C ARG A 113 4.55 -4.23 -17.75
N VAL A 114 4.98 -3.43 -18.73
CA VAL A 114 5.15 -1.98 -18.54
C VAL A 114 3.81 -1.32 -18.27
N LEU A 115 2.76 -1.66 -19.03
CA LEU A 115 1.40 -1.15 -18.79
C LEU A 115 0.90 -1.50 -17.39
N TRP A 116 1.15 -2.73 -16.93
CA TRP A 116 0.83 -3.11 -15.55
C TRP A 116 1.56 -2.25 -14.51
N SER A 117 2.86 -2.02 -14.70
CA SER A 117 3.64 -1.16 -13.78
C SER A 117 3.14 0.29 -13.78
N ILE A 118 2.68 0.79 -14.93
CA ILE A 118 2.04 2.11 -15.02
C ILE A 118 0.72 2.12 -14.24
N GLN A 119 -0.10 1.08 -14.34
CA GLN A 119 -1.33 0.97 -13.55
C GLN A 119 -1.03 0.95 -12.05
N GLU A 120 0.02 0.25 -11.61
CA GLU A 120 0.46 0.27 -10.21
C GLU A 120 0.84 1.69 -9.75
N LEU A 121 1.63 2.43 -10.55
CA LEU A 121 2.01 3.81 -10.27
C LEU A 121 0.80 4.76 -10.26
N ARG A 122 -0.17 4.55 -11.13
CA ARG A 122 -1.45 5.30 -11.18
C ARG A 122 -2.48 4.80 -10.18
N CYS A 123 -2.05 4.00 -9.19
CA CYS A 123 -2.90 3.50 -8.12
C CYS A 123 -4.11 2.70 -8.61
N PHE A 124 -3.99 1.94 -9.73
CA PHE A 124 -5.09 1.16 -10.31
C PHE A 124 -6.40 1.95 -10.51
N ASP A 125 -6.28 3.24 -10.79
CA ASP A 125 -7.39 4.19 -10.95
C ASP A 125 -8.42 4.19 -9.81
N VAL A 126 -7.98 3.82 -8.60
CA VAL A 126 -8.80 3.87 -7.39
C VAL A 126 -9.35 5.29 -7.15
N PRO A 127 -10.58 5.44 -6.62
CA PRO A 127 -11.15 6.77 -6.37
C PRO A 127 -10.52 7.52 -5.19
N ASN A 128 -9.92 6.80 -4.22
CA ASN A 128 -9.32 7.41 -3.04
C ASN A 128 -8.01 6.74 -2.64
N VAL A 129 -7.05 7.56 -2.21
CA VAL A 129 -5.78 7.12 -1.61
C VAL A 129 -5.61 7.78 -0.25
N ILE A 130 -5.20 7.01 0.75
CA ILE A 130 -4.79 7.50 2.06
C ILE A 130 -3.28 7.33 2.12
N TYR A 131 -2.52 8.41 2.06
CA TYR A 131 -1.09 8.37 2.32
C TYR A 131 -0.85 8.39 3.83
N ILE A 132 -0.03 7.47 4.30
CA ILE A 132 0.44 7.43 5.68
C ILE A 132 1.84 8.05 5.70
N CYS A 133 1.99 9.09 6.49
CA CYS A 133 3.23 9.84 6.64
C CYS A 133 3.74 9.76 8.08
N THR A 134 5.03 10.05 8.27
CA THR A 134 5.66 10.22 9.57
C THR A 134 6.70 11.33 9.50
N ASP A 135 7.09 11.86 10.64
CA ASP A 135 8.16 12.85 10.71
C ASP A 135 9.50 12.23 10.26
N ARG A 136 10.15 12.87 9.29
CA ARG A 136 11.41 12.41 8.72
C ARG A 136 12.52 12.37 9.74
N SER A 137 12.56 13.31 10.69
CA SER A 137 13.56 13.35 11.75
C SER A 137 13.36 12.24 12.79
N TYR A 138 12.13 11.72 12.93
CA TYR A 138 11.86 10.58 13.79
C TYR A 138 12.31 9.25 13.18
N TYR A 139 12.36 9.16 11.84
CA TYR A 139 12.89 7.99 11.12
C TYR A 139 14.41 8.06 10.95
N PHE A 140 14.94 9.17 10.39
CA PHE A 140 16.37 9.35 10.20
C PHE A 140 17.01 9.95 11.47
N GLN A 141 17.89 9.20 12.10
CA GLN A 141 18.60 9.57 13.31
C GLN A 141 20.11 9.64 13.03
N GLU A 142 20.88 10.33 13.86
CA GLU A 142 22.34 10.43 13.72
C GLU A 142 23.04 9.06 13.62
N ARG A 143 22.54 8.05 14.31
CA ARG A 143 23.10 6.69 14.35
C ARG A 143 22.46 5.69 13.40
N GLY A 144 21.64 6.15 12.44
CA GLY A 144 20.97 5.30 11.47
C GLY A 144 19.47 5.55 11.38
N VAL A 145 18.68 4.50 11.12
CA VAL A 145 17.23 4.62 11.00
C VAL A 145 16.54 4.09 12.26
N ASN A 146 15.52 4.84 12.72
CA ASN A 146 14.61 4.39 13.74
C ASN A 146 13.45 3.62 13.07
N VAL A 147 13.33 2.34 13.38
CA VAL A 147 12.30 1.47 12.74
C VAL A 147 10.93 1.56 13.39
N TRP A 148 10.83 2.12 14.61
CA TRP A 148 9.59 2.14 15.38
C TRP A 148 8.46 2.91 14.72
N PRO A 149 8.67 4.11 14.12
CA PRO A 149 7.58 4.79 13.39
C PRO A 149 7.01 3.95 12.27
N ILE A 150 7.84 3.17 11.56
CA ILE A 150 7.38 2.30 10.47
C ILE A 150 6.56 1.13 11.03
N PHE A 151 7.04 0.51 12.13
CA PHE A 151 6.32 -0.58 12.80
C PHE A 151 4.95 -0.11 13.29
N ASP A 152 4.89 1.02 14.00
CA ASP A 152 3.67 1.59 14.53
C ASP A 152 2.68 1.97 13.43
N CYS A 153 3.15 2.60 12.35
CA CYS A 153 2.33 2.89 11.17
C CYS A 153 1.82 1.61 10.50
N GLY A 154 2.58 0.51 10.51
CA GLY A 154 2.15 -0.79 10.01
C GLY A 154 0.96 -1.36 10.80
N LEU A 155 0.95 -1.21 12.13
CA LEU A 155 -0.17 -1.61 12.99
C LEU A 155 -1.44 -0.82 12.66
N LEU A 156 -1.32 0.48 12.47
CA LEU A 156 -2.41 1.36 12.06
C LEU A 156 -2.94 1.00 10.67
N VAL A 157 -2.06 0.73 9.70
CA VAL A 157 -2.44 0.34 8.34
C VAL A 157 -3.26 -0.95 8.34
N GLU A 158 -2.91 -1.95 9.15
CA GLU A 158 -3.70 -3.17 9.24
C GLU A 158 -5.09 -2.91 9.82
N ASN A 159 -5.24 -2.00 10.81
CA ASN A 159 -6.55 -1.60 11.31
C ASN A 159 -7.42 -0.99 10.18
N ILE A 160 -6.88 -0.09 9.35
CA ILE A 160 -7.59 0.46 8.19
C ILE A 160 -8.05 -0.66 7.26
N MET A 161 -7.16 -1.59 6.93
CA MET A 161 -7.45 -2.67 6.00
C MET A 161 -8.48 -3.69 6.54
N LEU A 162 -8.53 -3.91 7.86
CA LEU A 162 -9.51 -4.78 8.50
C LEU A 162 -10.88 -4.12 8.66
N LEU A 163 -10.92 -2.79 8.81
CA LEU A 163 -12.16 -2.04 8.93
C LEU A 163 -12.88 -1.84 7.59
N ALA A 164 -12.13 -1.64 6.50
CA ALA A 164 -12.69 -1.34 5.18
C ALA A 164 -13.78 -2.33 4.71
N PRO A 165 -13.64 -3.66 4.85
CA PRO A 165 -14.66 -4.61 4.45
C PRO A 165 -16.01 -4.44 5.15
N LYS A 166 -16.06 -3.90 6.38
CA LYS A 166 -17.30 -3.59 7.09
C LYS A 166 -18.19 -2.62 6.30
N TYR A 167 -17.56 -1.75 5.51
CA TYR A 167 -18.22 -0.72 4.68
C TYR A 167 -18.32 -1.14 3.20
N GLY A 168 -18.07 -2.42 2.89
CA GLY A 168 -18.07 -2.91 1.51
C GLY A 168 -16.86 -2.45 0.69
N LEU A 169 -15.83 -1.92 1.35
CA LEU A 169 -14.62 -1.40 0.70
C LEU A 169 -13.52 -2.44 0.63
N GLY A 170 -12.69 -2.30 -0.38
CA GLY A 170 -11.45 -3.04 -0.53
C GLY A 170 -10.24 -2.13 -0.44
N THR A 171 -9.10 -2.71 -0.10
CA THR A 171 -7.86 -1.95 0.09
C THR A 171 -6.66 -2.64 -0.55
N LEU A 172 -5.63 -1.82 -0.83
CA LEU A 172 -4.28 -2.27 -1.16
C LEU A 172 -3.26 -1.35 -0.48
N ALA A 173 -2.43 -1.90 0.39
CA ALA A 173 -1.23 -1.21 0.83
C ALA A 173 -0.21 -1.20 -0.33
N SER A 174 -0.03 -0.04 -0.95
CA SER A 174 0.72 0.14 -2.20
C SER A 174 2.00 0.92 -1.98
N VAL A 175 3.14 0.25 -2.16
CA VAL A 175 4.45 0.92 -2.24
C VAL A 175 4.55 1.71 -3.55
N ALA A 176 3.94 1.23 -4.63
CA ALA A 176 3.97 1.93 -5.92
C ALA A 176 3.39 3.35 -5.83
N ALA A 177 2.37 3.57 -4.99
CA ALA A 177 1.75 4.87 -4.76
C ALA A 177 2.70 5.93 -4.16
N VAL A 178 3.82 5.50 -3.57
CA VAL A 178 4.80 6.39 -2.89
C VAL A 178 6.19 6.31 -3.52
N MET A 179 6.32 5.65 -4.66
CA MET A 179 7.61 5.56 -5.37
C MET A 179 8.05 6.88 -5.98
N CYS A 180 7.13 7.82 -6.20
CA CYS A 180 7.38 9.15 -6.75
C CYS A 180 6.87 10.22 -5.77
N PRO A 181 7.48 10.35 -4.58
CA PRO A 181 6.98 11.23 -3.54
C PRO A 181 6.94 12.70 -3.96
N ASP A 182 7.85 13.15 -4.82
CA ASP A 182 7.88 14.53 -5.31
C ASP A 182 6.62 14.89 -6.12
N ALA A 183 6.07 13.95 -6.90
CA ALA A 183 4.81 14.17 -7.61
C ALA A 183 3.65 14.38 -6.64
N VAL A 184 3.62 13.63 -5.55
CA VAL A 184 2.60 13.74 -4.50
C VAL A 184 2.80 15.04 -3.72
N ARG A 185 4.04 15.35 -3.31
CA ARG A 185 4.38 16.58 -2.56
C ARG A 185 3.99 17.85 -3.30
N ASN A 186 4.40 17.94 -4.56
CA ASN A 186 4.18 19.15 -5.36
C ASN A 186 2.69 19.46 -5.59
N VAL A 187 1.83 18.43 -5.64
CA VAL A 187 0.38 18.60 -5.82
C VAL A 187 -0.33 18.92 -4.51
N LEU A 188 0.18 18.38 -3.38
CA LEU A 188 -0.49 18.44 -2.07
C LEU A 188 0.20 19.37 -1.08
N ASP A 189 1.26 20.07 -1.48
CA ASP A 189 2.08 20.96 -0.63
C ASP A 189 2.59 20.27 0.65
N ILE A 190 3.01 18.98 0.53
CA ILE A 190 3.54 18.21 1.66
C ILE A 190 4.98 18.66 1.94
N PRO A 191 5.31 19.06 3.17
CA PRO A 191 6.67 19.51 3.50
C PRO A 191 7.67 18.34 3.46
N ASP A 192 8.93 18.65 3.16
CA ASP A 192 10.02 17.66 3.16
C ASP A 192 10.26 17.00 4.51
N SER A 193 9.85 17.63 5.60
CA SER A 193 9.88 17.07 6.94
C SER A 193 8.93 15.89 7.14
N SER A 194 7.87 15.81 6.34
CA SER A 194 6.91 14.70 6.36
C SER A 194 7.35 13.62 5.36
N MET A 195 7.66 12.42 5.84
CA MET A 195 8.07 11.25 5.06
C MET A 195 6.85 10.43 4.68
N ILE A 196 6.62 10.23 3.36
CA ILE A 196 5.50 9.46 2.84
C ILE A 196 5.87 7.97 2.84
N LEU A 197 5.23 7.17 3.69
CA LEU A 197 5.59 5.76 3.93
C LEU A 197 4.91 4.80 2.98
N ILE A 198 3.59 4.93 2.85
CA ILE A 198 2.75 4.00 2.08
C ILE A 198 1.49 4.71 1.62
N GLY A 199 0.95 4.31 0.47
CA GLY A 199 -0.39 4.68 0.04
C GLY A 199 -1.36 3.53 0.26
N ILE A 200 -2.48 3.78 0.94
CA ILE A 200 -3.58 2.83 1.03
C ILE A 200 -4.60 3.19 -0.03
N LEU A 201 -4.64 2.38 -1.08
CA LEU A 201 -5.70 2.47 -2.08
C LEU A 201 -6.99 1.96 -1.44
N ILE A 202 -8.06 2.73 -1.52
CA ILE A 202 -9.33 2.39 -0.88
C ILE A 202 -10.52 2.77 -1.77
N GLY A 203 -11.42 1.82 -2.00
CA GLY A 203 -12.58 2.00 -2.88
C GLY A 203 -13.46 0.76 -2.91
N TYR A 204 -14.54 0.81 -3.66
CA TYR A 204 -15.42 -0.35 -3.86
C TYR A 204 -14.75 -1.35 -4.81
N PRO A 205 -14.56 -2.63 -4.39
CA PRO A 205 -13.91 -3.63 -5.22
C PRO A 205 -14.74 -3.95 -6.47
N ASP A 206 -14.06 -4.06 -7.61
CA ASP A 206 -14.63 -4.72 -8.78
C ASP A 206 -14.31 -6.22 -8.70
N TYR A 207 -15.28 -7.02 -8.25
CA TYR A 207 -15.12 -8.46 -8.10
C TYR A 207 -15.30 -9.22 -9.42
N ASP A 208 -15.71 -8.57 -10.50
CA ASP A 208 -15.77 -9.15 -11.85
C ASP A 208 -14.37 -9.23 -12.47
N ASP A 209 -13.44 -8.37 -12.03
CA ASP A 209 -12.03 -8.51 -12.41
C ASP A 209 -11.37 -9.68 -11.66
N PRO A 210 -10.85 -10.69 -12.38
CA PRO A 210 -10.28 -11.89 -11.78
C PRO A 210 -9.04 -11.60 -10.89
N VAL A 211 -8.37 -10.46 -11.05
CA VAL A 211 -7.24 -10.08 -10.18
C VAL A 211 -7.64 -9.95 -8.71
N ASN A 212 -8.90 -9.60 -8.46
CA ASN A 212 -9.46 -9.48 -7.12
C ASN A 212 -9.88 -10.83 -6.50
N GLN A 213 -9.81 -11.93 -7.26
CA GLN A 213 -10.03 -13.27 -6.75
C GLN A 213 -8.76 -13.94 -6.19
N ILE A 214 -7.59 -13.32 -6.41
CA ILE A 214 -6.31 -13.86 -5.95
C ILE A 214 -6.27 -13.94 -4.42
N ARG A 215 -5.93 -15.13 -3.91
CA ARG A 215 -5.63 -15.41 -2.51
C ARG A 215 -4.15 -15.77 -2.38
N SER A 216 -3.37 -14.88 -1.77
CA SER A 216 -1.95 -15.17 -1.51
C SER A 216 -1.80 -16.19 -0.38
N ALA A 217 -1.03 -17.24 -0.60
CA ALA A 217 -0.74 -18.24 0.39
C ALA A 217 0.04 -17.68 1.60
N ARG A 218 -0.04 -18.38 2.71
CA ARG A 218 0.81 -18.18 3.89
C ARG A 218 1.56 -19.48 4.17
N ASP A 219 2.74 -19.35 4.74
CA ASP A 219 3.43 -20.53 5.23
C ASP A 219 2.68 -21.11 6.45
N PRO A 220 2.68 -22.42 6.62
CA PRO A 220 2.09 -23.06 7.78
C PRO A 220 2.83 -22.64 9.05
N LEU A 221 2.09 -22.61 10.18
CA LEU A 221 2.60 -22.10 11.45
C LEU A 221 3.89 -22.80 11.90
N GLU A 222 3.99 -24.09 11.65
CA GLU A 222 5.15 -24.93 12.02
C GLU A 222 6.44 -24.49 11.37
N LYS A 223 6.39 -23.84 10.20
CA LYS A 223 7.57 -23.31 9.50
C LYS A 223 8.06 -21.97 10.04
N ILE A 224 7.19 -21.24 10.74
CA ILE A 224 7.46 -19.86 11.15
C ILE A 224 7.41 -19.68 12.67
N SER A 225 7.15 -20.77 13.43
CA SER A 225 7.09 -20.76 14.90
C SER A 225 8.09 -21.74 15.52
N ARG A 226 8.52 -21.41 16.72
CA ARG A 226 9.25 -22.29 17.63
C ARG A 226 8.60 -22.19 19.00
N TRP A 227 8.31 -23.32 19.61
CA TRP A 227 7.61 -23.40 20.89
C TRP A 227 8.58 -23.88 21.96
N TYR A 228 8.59 -23.25 23.11
CA TYR A 228 9.41 -23.60 24.26
C TYR A 228 8.54 -23.60 25.51
N GLY A 229 8.55 -24.71 26.29
CA GLY A 229 7.77 -24.83 27.53
C GLY A 229 6.28 -25.13 27.31
N PHE A 230 5.93 -25.73 26.17
CA PHE A 230 4.57 -26.19 25.84
C PHE A 230 4.66 -27.69 25.50
N ASP A 231 4.65 -28.54 26.53
CA ASP A 231 4.65 -30.00 26.41
C ASP A 231 3.21 -30.55 26.45
#